data_418b38b6d8a2806ba3443da3fac7ac54
#
_entry.id   418b38b6d8a2806ba3443da3fac7ac54
#
_cell.length_a   1.000
_cell.length_b   1.000
_cell.length_c   1.000
_cell.angle_alpha   90.00
_cell.angle_beta   90.00
_cell.angle_gamma   90.00
#
_symmetry.space_group_name_H-M   'P 1'
#
loop_
_entity.id
_entity.type
_entity.pdbx_description
1 polymer ?
#
loop_
_entity_poly.entity_id
_entity_poly.type
_entity_poly.pdbx_seq_one_letter_code
_entity_poly.pdbx_strand_id
1 'polypeptide(L)'
;LKLYLNLSKSLNAKVKKLLRKTARKAEQEYLKYNDMYYFFLEDFSNDFYKILSSHYRSVITATSERLIKQRETKQEDEIDIIVATYIADVTANKVADISQTTRNQIKQAIKIGIADGLSIPEISKKIRTNRSFAPYGATMIARTETHSAMNYANYEISSQLGLNRPIKEWNSALDDRTREWHRTMNGTTVAREEMFKVMTPIAGGGFIERRMSYTGDMNGGALNVINCRCFTLYYDSEDEII
;
A
#
# COMPACT_ATOMS: atom_id res chain seq x y z
N LEU A 1 -2.52 -12.15 12.36
CA LEU A 1 -1.63 -12.60 11.28
C LEU A 1 -2.37 -13.37 10.18
N LYS A 2 -3.20 -14.39 10.52
CA LYS A 2 -3.92 -15.22 9.52
C LYS A 2 -4.84 -14.39 8.61
N LEU A 3 -5.60 -13.44 9.15
CA LEU A 3 -6.46 -12.53 8.39
C LEU A 3 -5.63 -11.72 7.38
N TYR A 4 -4.58 -11.06 7.83
CA TYR A 4 -3.67 -10.29 6.97
C TYR A 4 -3.12 -11.12 5.81
N LEU A 5 -2.62 -12.33 6.11
CA LEU A 5 -2.05 -13.20 5.10
C LEU A 5 -3.08 -13.63 4.03
N ASN A 6 -4.32 -13.93 4.45
CA ASN A 6 -5.37 -14.34 3.53
C ASN A 6 -5.81 -13.18 2.62
N LEU A 7 -6.03 -11.99 3.18
CA LEU A 7 -6.43 -10.81 2.43
C LEU A 7 -5.33 -10.38 1.45
N SER A 8 -4.08 -10.37 1.90
CA SER A 8 -2.93 -10.05 1.05
C SER A 8 -2.74 -11.06 -0.09
N LYS A 9 -2.93 -12.37 0.16
CA LYS A 9 -2.90 -13.41 -0.89
C LYS A 9 -3.99 -13.20 -1.93
N SER A 10 -5.21 -12.88 -1.49
CA SER A 10 -6.34 -12.62 -2.40
C SER A 10 -6.05 -11.42 -3.31
N LEU A 11 -5.60 -10.30 -2.75
CA LEU A 11 -5.23 -9.13 -3.54
C LEU A 11 -4.08 -9.44 -4.51
N ASN A 12 -3.03 -10.12 -4.03
CA ASN A 12 -1.89 -10.52 -4.86
C ASN A 12 -2.34 -11.30 -6.11
N ALA A 13 -3.26 -12.26 -5.97
CA ALA A 13 -3.76 -13.03 -7.10
C ALA A 13 -4.48 -12.15 -8.13
N LYS A 14 -5.35 -11.22 -7.67
CA LYS A 14 -6.10 -10.29 -8.52
C LYS A 14 -5.16 -9.32 -9.24
N VAL A 15 -4.23 -8.70 -8.53
CA VAL A 15 -3.23 -7.77 -9.08
C VAL A 15 -2.31 -8.48 -10.08
N LYS A 16 -1.83 -9.67 -9.76
CA LYS A 16 -1.00 -10.47 -10.67
C LYS A 16 -1.73 -10.78 -11.98
N LYS A 17 -3.03 -11.11 -11.92
CA LYS A 17 -3.84 -11.34 -13.13
C LYS A 17 -3.98 -10.07 -13.95
N LEU A 18 -4.26 -8.94 -13.32
CA LEU A 18 -4.38 -7.64 -13.99
C LEU A 18 -3.06 -7.22 -14.65
N LEU A 19 -1.95 -7.25 -13.92
CA LEU A 19 -0.63 -6.90 -14.46
C LEU A 19 -0.23 -7.76 -15.66
N ARG A 20 -0.52 -9.06 -15.63
CA ARG A 20 -0.28 -9.96 -16.77
C ARG A 20 -1.14 -9.62 -17.99
N LYS A 21 -2.43 -9.29 -17.78
CA LYS A 21 -3.34 -8.82 -18.84
C LYS A 21 -2.78 -7.55 -19.47
N THR A 22 -2.35 -6.59 -18.65
CA THR A 22 -1.79 -5.32 -19.09
C THR A 22 -0.48 -5.49 -19.86
N ALA A 23 0.42 -6.33 -19.38
CA ALA A 23 1.69 -6.63 -20.07
C ALA A 23 1.47 -7.23 -21.47
N ARG A 24 0.51 -8.17 -21.60
CA ARG A 24 0.15 -8.75 -22.90
C ARG A 24 -0.45 -7.72 -23.84
N LYS A 25 -1.33 -6.85 -23.34
CA LYS A 25 -1.92 -5.77 -24.15
C LYS A 25 -0.82 -4.81 -24.62
N ALA A 26 0.08 -4.39 -23.75
CA ALA A 26 1.21 -3.53 -24.10
C ALA A 26 2.15 -4.16 -25.15
N GLU A 27 2.47 -5.46 -25.01
CA GLU A 27 3.24 -6.22 -25.99
C GLU A 27 2.56 -6.21 -27.36
N GLN A 28 1.27 -6.51 -27.44
CA GLN A 28 0.49 -6.57 -28.66
C GLN A 28 0.40 -5.19 -29.34
N GLU A 29 0.15 -4.12 -28.60
CA GLU A 29 0.09 -2.75 -29.12
C GLU A 29 1.45 -2.33 -29.68
N TYR A 30 2.54 -2.63 -28.97
CA TYR A 30 3.88 -2.31 -29.45
C TYR A 30 4.26 -3.08 -30.73
N LEU A 31 3.91 -4.38 -30.79
CA LEU A 31 4.12 -5.19 -32.01
C LEU A 31 3.34 -4.64 -33.21
N LYS A 32 2.15 -4.14 -32.98
CA LYS A 32 1.27 -3.66 -34.07
C LYS A 32 1.68 -2.28 -34.58
N TYR A 33 2.02 -1.35 -33.71
CA TYR A 33 2.20 0.06 -34.04
C TYR A 33 3.65 0.54 -33.95
N ASN A 34 4.57 -0.27 -33.42
CA ASN A 34 5.95 0.12 -33.09
C ASN A 34 6.00 1.40 -32.23
N ASP A 35 4.93 1.68 -31.49
CA ASP A 35 4.75 2.84 -30.65
C ASP A 35 3.80 2.51 -29.50
N MET A 36 3.92 3.27 -28.40
CA MET A 36 3.05 3.19 -27.22
C MET A 36 2.13 4.42 -27.10
N TYR A 37 2.09 5.28 -28.13
CA TYR A 37 1.26 6.50 -28.11
C TYR A 37 -0.21 6.18 -27.85
N TYR A 38 -0.73 5.11 -28.45
CA TYR A 38 -2.12 4.66 -28.32
C TYR A 38 -2.36 3.71 -27.15
N PHE A 39 -1.33 3.37 -26.37
CA PHE A 39 -1.48 2.52 -25.20
C PHE A 39 -1.96 3.34 -24.01
N PHE A 40 -3.25 3.36 -23.78
CA PHE A 40 -3.87 3.99 -22.62
C PHE A 40 -4.02 2.98 -21.48
N LEU A 41 -3.57 3.38 -20.29
CA LEU A 41 -3.77 2.59 -19.08
C LEU A 41 -5.14 2.82 -18.43
N GLU A 42 -6.12 3.35 -19.17
CA GLU A 42 -7.45 3.63 -18.65
C GLU A 42 -8.15 2.37 -18.17
N ASP A 43 -8.18 1.33 -19.00
CA ASP A 43 -8.74 0.02 -18.61
C ASP A 43 -8.02 -0.54 -17.38
N PHE A 44 -6.68 -0.40 -17.32
CA PHE A 44 -5.91 -0.82 -16.17
C PHE A 44 -6.31 -0.04 -14.92
N SER A 45 -6.41 1.27 -15.01
CA SER A 45 -6.78 2.14 -13.89
C SER A 45 -8.19 1.82 -13.38
N ASN A 46 -9.15 1.63 -14.28
CA ASN A 46 -10.53 1.28 -13.94
C ASN A 46 -10.64 -0.11 -13.28
N ASP A 47 -10.00 -1.13 -13.87
CA ASP A 47 -9.97 -2.48 -13.31
C ASP A 47 -9.26 -2.48 -11.95
N PHE A 48 -8.18 -1.71 -11.83
CA PHE A 48 -7.39 -1.63 -10.61
C PHE A 48 -8.14 -0.90 -9.49
N TYR A 49 -8.84 0.20 -9.81
CA TYR A 49 -9.72 0.90 -8.86
C TYR A 49 -10.77 -0.05 -8.26
N LYS A 50 -11.44 -0.85 -9.10
CA LYS A 50 -12.43 -1.84 -8.64
C LYS A 50 -11.81 -2.89 -7.72
N ILE A 51 -10.61 -3.38 -8.08
CA ILE A 51 -9.87 -4.37 -7.28
C ILE A 51 -9.50 -3.79 -5.92
N LEU A 52 -8.92 -2.58 -5.87
CA LEU A 52 -8.49 -1.94 -4.63
C LEU A 52 -9.68 -1.55 -3.74
N SER A 53 -10.73 -0.93 -4.31
CA SER A 53 -11.92 -0.55 -3.53
C SER A 53 -12.58 -1.77 -2.87
N SER A 54 -12.74 -2.87 -3.61
CA SER A 54 -13.26 -4.13 -3.06
C SER A 54 -12.35 -4.71 -1.99
N HIS A 55 -11.05 -4.61 -2.18
CA HIS A 55 -10.06 -5.09 -1.21
C HIS A 55 -10.07 -4.25 0.07
N TYR A 56 -10.05 -2.93 -0.04
CA TYR A 56 -10.08 -2.03 1.10
C TYR A 56 -11.35 -2.23 1.93
N ARG A 57 -12.51 -2.34 1.28
CA ARG A 57 -13.75 -2.70 1.97
C ARG A 57 -13.57 -3.98 2.79
N SER A 58 -13.08 -5.05 2.18
CA SER A 58 -12.88 -6.33 2.88
C SER A 58 -11.89 -6.24 4.04
N VAL A 59 -10.80 -5.48 3.88
CA VAL A 59 -9.77 -5.32 4.94
C VAL A 59 -10.31 -4.52 6.10
N ILE A 60 -10.87 -3.35 5.82
CA ILE A 60 -11.34 -2.42 6.85
C ILE A 60 -12.49 -3.05 7.63
N THR A 61 -13.51 -3.59 6.94
CA THR A 61 -14.64 -4.27 7.60
C THR A 61 -14.15 -5.39 8.52
N ALA A 62 -13.35 -6.33 7.99
CA ALA A 62 -12.90 -7.47 8.79
C ALA A 62 -11.98 -7.09 9.96
N THR A 63 -11.23 -5.98 9.83
CA THR A 63 -10.38 -5.46 10.91
C THR A 63 -11.21 -4.77 11.97
N SER A 64 -12.15 -3.91 11.56
CA SER A 64 -13.04 -3.18 12.46
C SER A 64 -13.96 -4.11 13.25
N GLU A 65 -14.63 -5.06 12.58
CA GLU A 65 -15.48 -6.07 13.23
C GLU A 65 -14.71 -6.88 14.29
N ARG A 66 -13.45 -7.24 13.98
CA ARG A 66 -12.62 -7.95 14.94
C ARG A 66 -12.33 -7.13 16.20
N LEU A 67 -12.01 -5.84 16.04
CA LEU A 67 -11.72 -4.94 17.15
C LEU A 67 -12.95 -4.68 17.98
N ILE A 68 -14.09 -4.39 17.35
CA ILE A 68 -15.38 -4.18 17.99
C ILE A 68 -15.77 -5.43 18.80
N LYS A 69 -15.65 -6.62 18.22
CA LYS A 69 -15.94 -7.88 18.92
C LYS A 69 -15.02 -8.10 20.13
N GLN A 70 -13.74 -7.74 20.04
CA GLN A 70 -12.79 -7.88 21.14
C GLN A 70 -13.10 -6.95 22.32
N ARG A 71 -13.78 -5.83 22.07
CA ARG A 71 -14.12 -4.80 23.06
C ARG A 71 -15.61 -4.75 23.45
N GLU A 72 -16.44 -5.67 22.91
CA GLU A 72 -17.89 -5.74 23.16
C GLU A 72 -18.65 -4.43 22.86
N THR A 73 -18.15 -3.61 21.93
CA THR A 73 -18.78 -2.36 21.52
C THR A 73 -19.76 -2.60 20.39
N LYS A 74 -20.88 -1.84 20.35
CA LYS A 74 -21.91 -1.91 19.31
C LYS A 74 -21.77 -0.71 18.36
N GLN A 75 -20.96 -0.81 17.32
CA GLN A 75 -20.73 0.31 16.38
C GLN A 75 -20.58 -0.18 14.93
N GLU A 76 -21.52 -0.99 14.46
CA GLU A 76 -21.50 -1.52 13.08
C GLU A 76 -21.73 -0.43 12.03
N ASP A 77 -22.57 0.57 12.33
CA ASP A 77 -22.94 1.64 11.38
C ASP A 77 -21.76 2.55 10.98
N GLU A 78 -20.74 2.64 11.82
CA GLU A 78 -19.57 3.49 11.56
C GLU A 78 -18.56 2.83 10.62
N ILE A 79 -18.56 1.51 10.50
CA ILE A 79 -17.63 0.78 9.63
C ILE A 79 -17.81 1.21 8.16
N ASP A 80 -19.04 1.35 7.70
CA ASP A 80 -19.30 1.76 6.31
C ASP A 80 -18.82 3.18 6.02
N ILE A 81 -18.89 4.08 7.02
CA ILE A 81 -18.34 5.45 6.91
C ILE A 81 -16.82 5.40 6.79
N ILE A 82 -16.14 4.64 7.67
CA ILE A 82 -14.68 4.45 7.64
C ILE A 82 -14.24 3.86 6.29
N VAL A 83 -14.95 2.86 5.79
CA VAL A 83 -14.69 2.24 4.48
C VAL A 83 -14.86 3.26 3.36
N ALA A 84 -15.97 4.01 3.34
CA ALA A 84 -16.27 4.98 2.29
C ALA A 84 -15.23 6.10 2.25
N THR A 85 -14.86 6.63 3.42
CA THR A 85 -13.83 7.67 3.57
C THR A 85 -12.48 7.19 3.02
N TYR A 86 -12.01 6.02 3.44
CA TYR A 86 -10.74 5.48 2.94
C TYR A 86 -10.73 5.26 1.43
N ILE A 87 -11.83 4.73 0.87
CA ILE A 87 -11.95 4.51 -0.57
C ILE A 87 -11.90 5.85 -1.31
N ALA A 88 -12.62 6.86 -0.84
CA ALA A 88 -12.65 8.18 -1.47
C ALA A 88 -11.28 8.86 -1.45
N ASP A 89 -10.60 8.86 -0.31
CA ASP A 89 -9.38 9.64 -0.11
C ASP A 89 -8.13 8.94 -0.67
N VAL A 90 -8.11 7.60 -0.63
CA VAL A 90 -6.89 6.84 -0.88
C VAL A 90 -6.89 6.16 -2.25
N THR A 91 -8.02 5.57 -2.68
CA THR A 91 -7.99 4.66 -3.84
C THR A 91 -7.59 5.36 -5.13
N ALA A 92 -8.12 6.54 -5.41
CA ALA A 92 -7.82 7.27 -6.65
C ALA A 92 -6.33 7.62 -6.75
N ASN A 93 -5.74 8.12 -5.67
CA ASN A 93 -4.32 8.47 -5.61
C ASN A 93 -3.43 7.23 -5.81
N LYS A 94 -3.75 6.12 -5.13
CA LYS A 94 -3.01 4.85 -5.28
C LYS A 94 -3.09 4.28 -6.69
N VAL A 95 -4.26 4.34 -7.32
CA VAL A 95 -4.44 3.92 -8.71
C VAL A 95 -3.62 4.78 -9.65
N ALA A 96 -3.61 6.11 -9.46
CA ALA A 96 -2.82 7.03 -10.27
C ALA A 96 -1.31 6.75 -10.15
N ASP A 97 -0.79 6.61 -8.93
CA ASP A 97 0.63 6.34 -8.66
C ASP A 97 1.10 5.02 -9.27
N ILE A 98 0.32 3.95 -9.08
CA ILE A 98 0.67 2.62 -9.59
C ILE A 98 0.54 2.57 -11.12
N SER A 99 -0.48 3.23 -11.68
CA SER A 99 -0.66 3.35 -13.14
C SER A 99 0.48 4.14 -13.76
N GLN A 100 0.89 5.25 -13.17
CA GLN A 100 2.03 6.05 -13.64
C GLN A 100 3.35 5.28 -13.55
N THR A 101 3.58 4.56 -12.45
CA THR A 101 4.74 3.67 -12.29
C THR A 101 4.76 2.60 -13.39
N THR A 102 3.62 1.96 -13.65
CA THR A 102 3.48 0.94 -14.71
C THR A 102 3.79 1.52 -16.08
N ARG A 103 3.26 2.71 -16.39
CA ARG A 103 3.54 3.43 -17.64
C ARG A 103 5.02 3.75 -17.82
N ASN A 104 5.64 4.30 -16.77
CA ASN A 104 7.07 4.66 -16.80
C ASN A 104 7.96 3.45 -17.06
N GLN A 105 7.61 2.30 -16.52
CA GLN A 105 8.39 1.08 -16.71
C GLN A 105 8.24 0.48 -18.11
N ILE A 106 7.07 0.58 -18.73
CA ILE A 106 6.91 0.23 -20.15
C ILE A 106 7.78 1.15 -21.01
N LYS A 107 7.71 2.47 -20.80
CA LYS A 107 8.54 3.45 -21.53
C LYS A 107 10.03 3.16 -21.38
N GLN A 108 10.48 2.83 -20.17
CA GLN A 108 11.88 2.51 -19.90
C GLN A 108 12.33 1.22 -20.60
N ALA A 109 11.48 0.19 -20.62
CA ALA A 109 11.78 -1.05 -21.33
C ALA A 109 11.98 -0.81 -22.85
N ILE A 110 11.14 0.04 -23.44
CA ILE A 110 11.27 0.46 -24.85
C ILE A 110 12.55 1.25 -25.07
N LYS A 111 12.79 2.30 -24.25
CA LYS A 111 13.97 3.16 -24.36
C LYS A 111 15.28 2.36 -24.32
N ILE A 112 15.40 1.45 -23.35
CA ILE A 112 16.57 0.57 -23.22
C ILE A 112 16.66 -0.36 -24.44
N GLY A 113 15.55 -0.96 -24.87
CA GLY A 113 15.55 -1.86 -26.02
C GLY A 113 16.01 -1.18 -27.31
N ILE A 114 15.59 0.05 -27.55
CA ILE A 114 16.04 0.86 -28.70
C ILE A 114 17.53 1.17 -28.57
N ALA A 115 18.01 1.60 -27.40
CA ALA A 115 19.41 1.91 -27.15
C ALA A 115 20.31 0.68 -27.32
N ASP A 116 19.83 -0.51 -26.96
CA ASP A 116 20.52 -1.79 -27.12
C ASP A 116 20.43 -2.34 -28.58
N GLY A 117 19.77 -1.64 -29.51
CA GLY A 117 19.60 -2.07 -30.91
C GLY A 117 18.70 -3.30 -31.08
N LEU A 118 17.80 -3.56 -30.15
CA LEU A 118 16.91 -4.73 -30.19
C LEU A 118 15.81 -4.56 -31.24
N SER A 119 15.43 -5.69 -31.85
CA SER A 119 14.28 -5.76 -32.75
C SER A 119 12.95 -5.53 -32.00
N ILE A 120 11.89 -5.17 -32.75
CA ILE A 120 10.54 -4.97 -32.21
C ILE A 120 10.05 -6.19 -31.40
N PRO A 121 10.19 -7.45 -31.89
CA PRO A 121 9.82 -8.63 -31.10
C PRO A 121 10.59 -8.77 -29.80
N GLU A 122 11.88 -8.42 -29.76
CA GLU A 122 12.71 -8.49 -28.56
C GLU A 122 12.30 -7.42 -27.54
N ILE A 123 12.02 -6.19 -27.98
CA ILE A 123 11.50 -5.13 -27.13
C ILE A 123 10.13 -5.52 -26.57
N SER A 124 9.24 -6.07 -27.39
CA SER A 124 7.93 -6.57 -26.95
C SER A 124 8.06 -7.64 -25.86
N LYS A 125 8.99 -8.56 -26.01
CA LYS A 125 9.29 -9.56 -24.99
C LYS A 125 9.83 -8.91 -23.70
N LYS A 126 10.72 -7.90 -23.81
CA LYS A 126 11.19 -7.12 -22.64
C LYS A 126 10.02 -6.41 -21.90
N ILE A 127 9.07 -5.84 -22.62
CA ILE A 127 7.86 -5.25 -22.01
C ILE A 127 7.12 -6.30 -21.20
N ARG A 128 6.78 -7.45 -21.80
CA ARG A 128 6.02 -8.51 -21.12
C ARG A 128 6.73 -9.11 -19.92
N THR A 129 8.06 -9.22 -19.96
CA THR A 129 8.87 -9.81 -18.89
C THR A 129 9.41 -8.79 -17.89
N ASN A 130 9.05 -7.51 -18.04
CA ASN A 130 9.48 -6.45 -17.12
C ASN A 130 9.13 -6.82 -15.66
N ARG A 131 10.05 -6.51 -14.75
CA ARG A 131 9.96 -6.84 -13.32
C ARG A 131 8.67 -6.34 -12.66
N SER A 132 8.08 -5.25 -13.15
CA SER A 132 6.84 -4.71 -12.60
C SER A 132 5.62 -5.56 -12.88
N PHE A 133 5.64 -6.30 -13.99
CA PHE A 133 4.61 -7.28 -14.30
C PHE A 133 4.89 -8.65 -13.68
N ALA A 134 6.06 -8.79 -13.04
CA ALA A 134 6.46 -10.02 -12.36
C ALA A 134 5.64 -10.25 -11.06
N PRO A 135 5.60 -11.49 -10.57
CA PRO A 135 4.91 -11.82 -9.32
C PRO A 135 5.32 -10.96 -8.11
N TYR A 136 6.57 -10.49 -8.09
CA TYR A 136 7.10 -9.63 -7.03
C TYR A 136 6.36 -8.29 -6.92
N GLY A 137 6.07 -7.62 -8.06
CA GLY A 137 5.33 -6.35 -8.08
C GLY A 137 3.94 -6.50 -7.46
N ALA A 138 3.19 -7.54 -7.86
CA ALA A 138 1.88 -7.84 -7.30
C ALA A 138 1.94 -8.13 -5.80
N THR A 139 2.97 -8.86 -5.34
CA THR A 139 3.16 -9.17 -3.91
C THR A 139 3.46 -7.92 -3.10
N MET A 140 4.29 -7.02 -3.63
CA MET A 140 4.61 -5.75 -2.98
C MET A 140 3.38 -4.86 -2.84
N ILE A 141 2.61 -4.69 -3.91
CA ILE A 141 1.34 -3.95 -3.89
C ILE A 141 0.39 -4.56 -2.86
N ALA A 142 0.15 -5.88 -2.93
CA ALA A 142 -0.78 -6.56 -2.04
C ALA A 142 -0.39 -6.40 -0.56
N ARG A 143 0.89 -6.51 -0.22
CA ARG A 143 1.36 -6.30 1.15
C ARG A 143 1.19 -4.87 1.62
N THR A 144 1.60 -3.92 0.79
CA THR A 144 1.53 -2.50 1.12
C THR A 144 0.09 -2.06 1.34
N GLU A 145 -0.80 -2.39 0.41
CA GLU A 145 -2.17 -1.90 0.46
C GLU A 145 -2.99 -2.61 1.55
N THR A 146 -2.76 -3.90 1.79
CA THR A 146 -3.39 -4.60 2.93
C THR A 146 -2.92 -4.04 4.26
N HIS A 147 -1.62 -3.79 4.40
CA HIS A 147 -1.01 -3.24 5.62
C HIS A 147 -1.53 -1.84 5.93
N SER A 148 -1.52 -0.93 4.94
CA SER A 148 -2.00 0.44 5.12
C SER A 148 -3.47 0.48 5.51
N ALA A 149 -4.33 -0.30 4.84
CA ALA A 149 -5.76 -0.35 5.14
C ALA A 149 -6.06 -0.93 6.54
N MET A 150 -5.28 -1.94 6.98
CA MET A 150 -5.44 -2.48 8.34
C MET A 150 -5.05 -1.46 9.43
N ASN A 151 -3.93 -0.77 9.26
CA ASN A 151 -3.50 0.23 10.24
C ASN A 151 -4.42 1.46 10.25
N TYR A 152 -4.99 1.83 9.09
CA TYR A 152 -6.02 2.85 9.01
C TYR A 152 -7.27 2.43 9.81
N ALA A 153 -7.79 1.22 9.59
CA ALA A 153 -8.94 0.72 10.35
C ALA A 153 -8.68 0.69 11.86
N ASN A 154 -7.48 0.26 12.28
CA ASN A 154 -7.08 0.31 13.69
C ASN A 154 -7.06 1.75 14.23
N TYR A 155 -6.55 2.71 13.45
CA TYR A 155 -6.50 4.12 13.83
C TYR A 155 -7.90 4.70 14.01
N GLU A 156 -8.81 4.49 13.06
CA GLU A 156 -10.18 5.02 13.14
C GLU A 156 -10.95 4.39 14.32
N ILE A 157 -10.97 3.06 14.42
CA ILE A 157 -11.66 2.36 15.49
C ILE A 157 -11.07 2.67 16.86
N SER A 158 -9.78 3.02 16.96
CA SER A 158 -9.17 3.34 18.27
C SER A 158 -9.81 4.54 18.97
N SER A 159 -10.44 5.46 18.24
CA SER A 159 -11.21 6.58 18.82
C SER A 159 -12.46 6.13 19.56
N GLN A 160 -12.93 4.93 19.27
CA GLN A 160 -14.20 4.38 19.75
C GLN A 160 -14.00 3.34 20.86
N LEU A 161 -12.74 3.08 21.26
CA LEU A 161 -12.43 2.07 22.26
C LEU A 161 -12.74 2.48 23.70
N GLY A 162 -13.28 3.69 23.93
CA GLY A 162 -13.61 4.19 25.25
C GLY A 162 -12.37 4.41 26.14
N LEU A 163 -11.22 4.65 25.56
CA LEU A 163 -9.99 4.95 26.28
C LEU A 163 -10.06 6.37 26.85
N ASN A 164 -9.65 6.56 28.11
CA ASN A 164 -9.69 7.88 28.77
C ASN A 164 -8.56 8.80 28.26
N ARG A 165 -7.38 8.24 28.11
CA ARG A 165 -6.17 8.94 27.63
C ARG A 165 -5.50 8.11 26.54
N PRO A 166 -6.07 8.03 25.34
CA PRO A 166 -5.59 7.15 24.29
C PRO A 166 -4.20 7.57 23.83
N ILE A 167 -3.26 6.65 23.93
CA ILE A 167 -1.93 6.77 23.35
C ILE A 167 -1.75 5.73 22.25
N LYS A 168 -0.80 5.99 21.37
CA LYS A 168 -0.40 5.05 20.33
C LYS A 168 1.10 4.85 20.33
N GLU A 169 1.51 3.63 20.03
CA GLU A 169 2.90 3.22 19.99
C GLU A 169 3.27 2.69 18.61
N TRP A 170 4.42 3.13 18.11
CA TRP A 170 5.01 2.56 16.90
C TRP A 170 5.71 1.26 17.22
N ASN A 171 5.27 0.16 16.61
CA ASN A 171 5.85 -1.15 16.82
C ASN A 171 6.48 -1.68 15.53
N SER A 172 7.79 -1.88 15.54
CA SER A 172 8.55 -2.32 14.38
C SER A 172 8.70 -3.84 14.36
N ALA A 173 8.75 -4.44 13.17
CA ALA A 173 8.95 -5.87 13.01
C ALA A 173 10.32 -6.37 13.51
N LEU A 174 11.31 -5.48 13.63
CA LEU A 174 12.67 -5.71 14.13
C LEU A 174 13.46 -6.84 13.44
N ASP A 175 13.05 -7.21 12.22
CA ASP A 175 13.80 -8.16 11.40
C ASP A 175 14.85 -7.47 10.50
N ASP A 176 15.62 -8.23 9.74
CA ASP A 176 16.70 -7.78 8.84
C ASP A 176 16.22 -6.87 7.71
N ARG A 177 14.90 -6.87 7.41
CA ARG A 177 14.28 -6.03 6.37
C ARG A 177 13.63 -4.78 6.94
N THR A 178 13.66 -4.58 8.25
CA THR A 178 13.15 -3.36 8.88
C THR A 178 14.14 -2.22 8.64
N ARG A 179 13.64 -1.11 8.09
CA ARG A 179 14.44 0.08 7.82
C ARG A 179 15.03 0.62 9.11
N GLU A 180 16.26 1.13 9.04
CA GLU A 180 16.95 1.64 10.23
C GLU A 180 16.16 2.74 10.94
N TRP A 181 15.64 3.70 10.19
CA TRP A 181 14.83 4.78 10.76
C TRP A 181 13.44 4.31 11.27
N HIS A 182 12.97 3.14 10.88
CA HIS A 182 11.81 2.51 11.52
C HIS A 182 12.19 1.74 12.78
N ARG A 183 13.40 1.20 12.85
CA ARG A 183 13.92 0.59 14.09
C ARG A 183 14.03 1.61 15.21
N THR A 184 14.50 2.85 14.89
CA THR A 184 14.59 3.92 15.88
C THR A 184 13.23 4.40 16.38
N MET A 185 12.17 4.18 15.61
CA MET A 185 10.80 4.48 16.03
C MET A 185 10.19 3.43 16.97
N ASN A 186 10.77 2.24 17.08
CA ASN A 186 10.19 1.16 17.86
C ASN A 186 10.00 1.56 19.32
N GLY A 187 8.79 1.38 19.85
CA GLY A 187 8.41 1.80 21.21
C GLY A 187 8.14 3.29 21.37
N THR A 188 8.23 4.08 20.29
CA THR A 188 7.86 5.51 20.36
C THR A 188 6.36 5.66 20.60
N THR A 189 6.01 6.33 21.71
CA THR A 189 4.64 6.62 22.10
C THR A 189 4.30 8.08 21.90
N VAL A 190 3.10 8.37 21.46
CA VAL A 190 2.53 9.73 21.36
C VAL A 190 1.04 9.66 21.69
N ALA A 191 0.42 10.79 22.01
CA ALA A 191 -1.03 10.85 22.13
C ALA A 191 -1.69 10.41 20.82
N ARG A 192 -2.86 9.79 20.88
CA ARG A 192 -3.55 9.26 19.69
C ARG A 192 -3.64 10.29 18.56
N GLU A 193 -3.95 11.54 18.91
CA GLU A 193 -4.14 12.63 17.94
C GLU A 193 -2.82 13.24 17.42
N GLU A 194 -1.71 13.01 18.10
CA GLU A 194 -0.40 13.49 17.64
C GLU A 194 0.13 12.63 16.52
N MET A 195 0.92 13.21 15.62
CA MET A 195 1.57 12.47 14.54
C MET A 195 2.95 11.96 14.96
N PHE A 196 3.28 10.73 14.59
CA PHE A 196 4.66 10.25 14.64
C PHE A 196 5.55 11.11 13.72
N LYS A 197 6.73 11.50 14.22
CA LYS A 197 7.76 12.24 13.46
C LYS A 197 8.84 11.25 13.02
N VAL A 198 8.84 10.90 11.74
CA VAL A 198 9.75 9.89 11.19
C VAL A 198 10.84 10.59 10.39
N MET A 199 12.08 10.54 10.88
CA MET A 199 13.25 11.10 10.18
C MET A 199 13.64 10.18 9.03
N THR A 200 13.24 10.55 7.82
CA THR A 200 13.38 9.74 6.60
C THR A 200 14.59 10.22 5.80
N PRO A 201 15.52 9.33 5.43
CA PRO A 201 16.68 9.71 4.63
C PRO A 201 16.28 10.19 3.23
N ILE A 202 17.03 11.16 2.70
CA ILE A 202 16.83 11.68 1.35
C ILE A 202 18.03 11.37 0.44
N ALA A 203 17.76 11.30 -0.87
CA ALA A 203 18.81 11.14 -1.86
C ALA A 203 19.79 12.33 -1.80
N GLY A 204 21.08 12.06 -1.79
CA GLY A 204 22.13 13.08 -1.64
C GLY A 204 22.57 13.31 -0.20
N GLY A 205 21.98 12.62 0.77
CA GLY A 205 22.32 12.70 2.19
C GLY A 205 21.40 13.62 3.00
N GLY A 206 21.37 13.40 4.31
CA GLY A 206 20.49 14.10 5.24
C GLY A 206 19.14 13.42 5.41
N PHE A 207 18.25 14.08 6.17
CA PHE A 207 16.94 13.55 6.55
C PHE A 207 15.86 14.61 6.37
N ILE A 208 14.63 14.14 6.12
CA ILE A 208 13.42 14.96 6.16
C ILE A 208 12.45 14.39 7.19
N GLU A 209 11.85 15.25 8.00
CA GLU A 209 10.77 14.84 8.89
C GLU A 209 9.51 14.53 8.07
N ARG A 210 8.98 13.31 8.23
CA ARG A 210 7.68 12.90 7.74
C ARG A 210 6.74 12.68 8.91
N ARG A 211 5.53 13.20 8.79
CA ARG A 211 4.50 13.08 9.83
C ARG A 211 3.48 12.02 9.42
N MET A 212 3.21 11.08 10.31
CA MET A 212 2.35 9.93 10.06
C MET A 212 1.37 9.73 11.22
N SER A 213 0.09 9.62 10.92
CA SER A 213 -0.93 9.34 11.94
C SER A 213 -0.86 7.90 12.45
N TYR A 214 -0.40 6.98 11.61
CA TYR A 214 -0.24 5.55 11.90
C TYR A 214 0.83 4.94 10.98
N THR A 215 1.28 3.75 11.28
CA THR A 215 2.21 3.01 10.41
C THR A 215 1.53 2.66 9.08
N GLY A 216 2.14 3.04 7.96
CA GLY A 216 1.55 2.85 6.63
C GLY A 216 0.66 4.00 6.17
N ASP A 217 0.61 5.11 6.91
CA ASP A 217 -0.01 6.36 6.49
C ASP A 217 0.68 6.90 5.24
N MET A 218 -0.11 7.26 4.21
CA MET A 218 0.39 7.77 2.93
C MET A 218 1.22 9.04 3.05
N ASN A 219 0.96 9.88 4.05
CA ASN A 219 1.72 11.10 4.33
C ASN A 219 3.21 10.81 4.61
N GLY A 220 3.54 9.59 5.01
CA GLY A 220 4.91 9.13 5.15
C GLY A 220 5.70 9.02 3.85
N GLY A 221 5.00 8.99 2.71
CA GLY A 221 5.59 8.81 1.39
C GLY A 221 6.11 7.38 1.14
N ALA A 222 6.53 7.13 -0.10
CA ALA A 222 6.89 5.79 -0.57
C ALA A 222 7.96 5.10 0.28
N LEU A 223 8.97 5.84 0.73
CA LEU A 223 10.07 5.29 1.54
C LEU A 223 9.63 4.78 2.91
N ASN A 224 8.53 5.27 3.47
CA ASN A 224 8.01 4.81 4.75
C ASN A 224 6.89 3.78 4.61
N VAL A 225 6.17 3.80 3.49
CA VAL A 225 4.92 3.05 3.32
C VAL A 225 5.12 1.74 2.56
N ILE A 226 5.84 1.79 1.40
CA ILE A 226 5.96 0.61 0.54
C ILE A 226 6.63 -0.54 1.28
N ASN A 227 5.93 -1.69 1.34
CA ASN A 227 6.42 -2.93 1.95
C ASN A 227 6.80 -2.78 3.45
N CYS A 228 6.24 -1.78 4.14
CA CYS A 228 6.37 -1.63 5.59
C CYS A 228 5.67 -2.78 6.31
N ARG A 229 6.16 -3.12 7.52
CA ARG A 229 5.63 -4.20 8.37
C ARG A 229 5.48 -3.77 9.82
N CYS A 230 5.73 -2.48 10.09
CA CYS A 230 5.46 -1.90 11.39
C CYS A 230 3.96 -1.81 11.63
N PHE A 231 3.51 -1.85 12.86
CA PHE A 231 2.13 -1.66 13.21
C PHE A 231 1.99 -0.66 14.36
N THR A 232 0.80 -0.09 14.50
CA THR A 232 0.50 0.86 15.57
C THR A 232 -0.37 0.16 16.61
N LEU A 233 0.06 0.18 17.85
CA LEU A 233 -0.73 -0.26 19.02
C LEU A 233 -1.47 0.95 19.61
N TYR A 234 -2.63 0.70 20.23
CA TYR A 234 -3.46 1.71 20.88
C TYR A 234 -3.87 1.17 22.26
N TYR A 235 -3.64 1.96 23.31
CA TYR A 235 -3.96 1.61 24.68
C TYR A 235 -4.17 2.87 25.53
N ASP A 236 -4.69 2.72 26.72
CA ASP A 236 -4.82 3.83 27.68
C ASP A 236 -3.47 4.12 28.35
N SER A 237 -3.14 5.39 28.53
CA SER A 237 -1.90 5.78 29.21
C SER A 237 -1.87 5.37 30.69
N GLU A 238 -3.02 5.03 31.25
CA GLU A 238 -3.15 4.56 32.63
C GLU A 238 -3.02 3.03 32.76
N ASP A 239 -3.07 2.30 31.63
CA ASP A 239 -2.79 0.87 31.60
C ASP A 239 -1.27 0.66 31.67
N GLU A 240 -0.74 0.46 32.87
CA GLU A 240 0.61 -0.10 33.00
C GLU A 240 0.63 -1.41 32.22
N ILE A 241 1.58 -1.52 31.30
CA ILE A 241 1.86 -2.77 30.60
C ILE A 241 2.27 -3.78 31.66
N ILE A 242 1.34 -4.65 32.08
CA ILE A 242 1.60 -5.79 32.94
C ILE A 242 2.25 -6.91 32.12
#